data_0581c286820f6bc3cc7bf5313ac2a51b
#
_entry.id   0581c286820f6bc3cc7bf5313ac2a51b
#
_cell.length_a   1.000
_cell.length_b   1.000
_cell.length_c   1.000
_cell.angle_alpha   90.00
_cell.angle_beta   90.00
_cell.angle_gamma   90.00
#
_symmetry.space_group_name_H-M   'P 1'
#
loop_
_entity.id
_entity.type
_entity.pdbx_description
1 polymer ?
#
loop_
_entity_poly.entity_id
_entity_poly.type
_entity_poly.pdbx_seq_one_letter_code
_entity_poly.pdbx_strand_id
1 'polypeptide(L)'
;MHALQEQFDEQGYVILKGVFTPDVLETAQAELAVLVDREAEKLVAAGRVSEPFLSASFETRLFRLYEKNLDIAPKSFRQELHLAGLFGIFFNARVLDLVSQFLGTEIRLYPNYTVRPKFPEWEGTEVLWHQDGGYTAGAAGVRGVQDLKMVNVWAPIVPATTHNGCMEFAPGTHRLGVVPHEKRDHYLEIASDQLNRYVGETVAVELEPGDVVLFHNLLFHRGLPNLSDGIRWSCDWRYQDANQPTMRKEKGHLARSRKFAEDVVENAEDWVGRTFE
;
A
#
# COMPACT_ATOMS: atom_id res chain seq x y z
N MET A 1 23.01 -2.52 9.53
CA MET A 1 22.91 -1.91 8.19
C MET A 1 23.18 -2.93 7.08
N HIS A 2 24.30 -3.65 7.06
CA HIS A 2 24.60 -4.65 6.02
C HIS A 2 23.53 -5.75 5.89
N ALA A 3 23.05 -6.32 6.98
CA ALA A 3 22.11 -7.45 6.96
C ALA A 3 20.75 -7.15 6.33
N LEU A 4 20.19 -5.94 6.53
CA LEU A 4 18.90 -5.56 5.90
C LEU A 4 19.05 -5.38 4.38
N GLN A 5 20.17 -4.77 3.94
CA GLN A 5 20.46 -4.61 2.53
C GLN A 5 20.68 -5.97 1.86
N GLU A 6 21.48 -6.84 2.46
CA GLU A 6 21.72 -8.21 1.97
C GLU A 6 20.41 -8.99 1.82
N GLN A 7 19.55 -8.96 2.84
CA GLN A 7 18.25 -9.63 2.78
C GLN A 7 17.38 -9.06 1.67
N PHE A 8 17.31 -7.72 1.53
CA PHE A 8 16.53 -7.08 0.47
C PHE A 8 17.07 -7.43 -0.90
N ASP A 9 18.39 -7.45 -1.09
CA ASP A 9 19.03 -7.81 -2.35
C ASP A 9 18.85 -9.29 -2.71
N GLU A 10 18.78 -10.17 -1.70
CA GLU A 10 18.57 -11.61 -1.92
C GLU A 10 17.10 -11.98 -2.10
N GLN A 11 16.24 -11.53 -1.18
CA GLN A 11 14.86 -11.95 -1.11
C GLN A 11 13.91 -11.00 -1.85
N GLY A 12 14.31 -9.73 -2.00
CA GLY A 12 13.48 -8.66 -2.55
C GLY A 12 12.56 -8.03 -1.51
N TYR A 13 12.65 -8.39 -0.22
CA TYR A 13 11.86 -7.81 0.85
C TYR A 13 12.53 -7.95 2.22
N VAL A 14 12.09 -7.11 3.16
CA VAL A 14 12.44 -7.20 4.58
C VAL A 14 11.22 -6.91 5.44
N ILE A 15 11.02 -7.70 6.50
CA ILE A 15 9.97 -7.50 7.50
C ILE A 15 10.58 -6.81 8.72
N LEU A 16 9.93 -5.75 9.17
CA LEU A 16 10.37 -4.91 10.28
C LEU A 16 9.26 -4.87 11.33
N LYS A 17 9.58 -5.31 12.54
CA LYS A 17 8.62 -5.43 13.63
C LYS A 17 8.55 -4.15 14.47
N GLY A 18 7.32 -3.77 14.89
CA GLY A 18 7.07 -2.67 15.81
C GLY A 18 7.61 -1.32 15.34
N VAL A 19 7.50 -1.01 14.06
CA VAL A 19 7.97 0.26 13.48
C VAL A 19 7.07 1.42 13.88
N PHE A 20 5.75 1.24 13.80
CA PHE A 20 4.79 2.23 14.27
C PHE A 20 4.46 2.00 15.75
N THR A 21 4.37 3.09 16.49
CA THR A 21 3.89 3.09 17.86
C THR A 21 2.35 3.03 17.92
N PRO A 22 1.76 2.55 19.02
CA PRO A 22 0.29 2.45 19.14
C PRO A 22 -0.43 3.76 18.86
N ASP A 23 0.08 4.89 19.34
CA ASP A 23 -0.50 6.22 19.14
C ASP A 23 -0.60 6.64 17.66
N VAL A 24 0.41 6.30 16.85
CA VAL A 24 0.39 6.52 15.39
C VAL A 24 -0.73 5.70 14.74
N LEU A 25 -0.86 4.45 15.13
CA LEU A 25 -1.89 3.56 14.59
C LEU A 25 -3.30 3.97 15.01
N GLU A 26 -3.48 4.30 16.30
CA GLU A 26 -4.76 4.77 16.85
C GLU A 26 -5.22 6.06 16.13
N THR A 27 -4.31 7.00 15.92
CA THR A 27 -4.61 8.24 15.20
C THR A 27 -4.98 7.98 13.75
N ALA A 28 -4.23 7.12 13.05
CA ALA A 28 -4.54 6.73 11.68
C ALA A 28 -5.90 6.00 11.59
N GLN A 29 -6.17 5.08 12.52
CA GLN A 29 -7.43 4.33 12.57
C GLN A 29 -8.63 5.25 12.84
N ALA A 30 -8.49 6.25 13.72
CA ALA A 30 -9.53 7.24 13.97
C ALA A 30 -9.87 8.06 12.71
N GLU A 31 -8.88 8.48 11.95
CA GLU A 31 -9.08 9.19 10.68
C GLU A 31 -9.75 8.31 9.61
N LEU A 32 -9.38 7.04 9.54
CA LEU A 32 -10.03 6.08 8.64
C LEU A 32 -11.48 5.81 9.06
N ALA A 33 -11.80 5.82 10.36
CA ALA A 33 -13.18 5.74 10.85
C ALA A 33 -14.02 6.93 10.36
N VAL A 34 -13.46 8.15 10.28
CA VAL A 34 -14.13 9.31 9.68
C VAL A 34 -14.43 9.10 8.20
N LEU A 35 -13.55 8.43 7.45
CA LEU A 35 -13.86 8.06 6.06
C LEU A 35 -15.04 7.09 5.98
N VAL A 36 -15.09 6.13 6.89
CA VAL A 36 -16.23 5.20 6.98
C VAL A 36 -17.53 5.93 7.35
N ASP A 37 -17.46 6.97 8.21
CA ASP A 37 -18.62 7.83 8.52
C ASP A 37 -19.16 8.51 7.26
N ARG A 38 -18.28 9.10 6.47
CA ARG A 38 -18.66 9.75 5.20
C ARG A 38 -19.30 8.78 4.20
N GLU A 39 -18.80 7.55 4.12
CA GLU A 39 -19.40 6.50 3.30
C GLU A 39 -20.79 6.09 3.84
N ALA A 40 -20.94 5.97 5.15
CA ALA A 40 -22.23 5.68 5.77
C ALA A 40 -23.27 6.78 5.48
N GLU A 41 -22.90 8.06 5.62
CA GLU A 41 -23.75 9.21 5.30
C GLU A 41 -24.21 9.18 3.83
N LYS A 42 -23.30 8.92 2.90
CA LYS A 42 -23.65 8.78 1.46
C LYS A 42 -24.67 7.68 1.20
N LEU A 43 -24.46 6.49 1.80
CA LEU A 43 -25.33 5.34 1.61
C LEU A 43 -26.71 5.54 2.25
N VAL A 44 -26.79 6.12 3.45
CA VAL A 44 -28.03 6.45 4.12
C VAL A 44 -28.80 7.51 3.31
N ALA A 45 -28.14 8.58 2.89
CA ALA A 45 -28.75 9.63 2.08
C ALA A 45 -29.28 9.12 0.72
N ALA A 46 -28.60 8.13 0.15
CA ALA A 46 -29.02 7.45 -1.09
C ALA A 46 -30.08 6.36 -0.87
N GLY A 47 -30.50 6.10 0.37
CA GLY A 47 -31.48 5.04 0.71
C GLY A 47 -30.94 3.62 0.47
N ARG A 48 -29.63 3.44 0.38
CA ARG A 48 -28.98 2.13 0.17
C ARG A 48 -28.90 1.31 1.44
N VAL A 49 -28.78 1.96 2.58
CA VAL A 49 -28.82 1.36 3.91
C VAL A 49 -29.77 2.13 4.81
N SER A 50 -30.38 1.46 5.78
CA SER A 50 -31.35 2.07 6.71
C SER A 50 -30.68 2.74 7.91
N GLU A 51 -29.44 2.40 8.22
CA GLU A 51 -28.71 2.88 9.38
C GLU A 51 -27.20 2.94 9.15
N PRO A 52 -26.46 3.77 9.89
CA PRO A 52 -25.00 3.96 9.72
C PRO A 52 -24.15 2.92 10.45
N PHE A 53 -24.72 1.89 11.10
CA PHE A 53 -24.05 0.82 11.85
C PHE A 53 -22.99 1.33 12.86
N LEU A 54 -23.33 2.36 13.66
CA LEU A 54 -22.39 2.99 14.60
C LEU A 54 -21.89 2.05 15.71
N SER A 55 -22.63 1.01 16.04
CA SER A 55 -22.24 0.01 17.05
C SER A 55 -21.29 -1.08 16.52
N ALA A 56 -21.06 -1.12 15.22
CA ALA A 56 -20.14 -2.09 14.63
C ALA A 56 -18.67 -1.69 14.88
N SER A 57 -17.79 -2.68 14.99
CA SER A 57 -16.36 -2.44 15.13
C SER A 57 -15.76 -1.80 13.87
N PHE A 58 -14.57 -1.19 13.99
CA PHE A 58 -13.84 -0.64 12.85
C PHE A 58 -13.64 -1.66 11.72
N GLU A 59 -13.37 -2.91 12.06
CA GLU A 59 -13.15 -3.99 11.11
C GLU A 59 -14.41 -4.45 10.38
N THR A 60 -15.59 -4.35 11.00
CA THR A 60 -16.81 -4.89 10.42
C THR A 60 -17.76 -3.82 9.84
N ARG A 61 -17.61 -2.56 10.26
CA ARG A 61 -18.58 -1.51 9.93
C ARG A 61 -18.66 -1.22 8.43
N LEU A 62 -17.53 -1.06 7.76
CA LEU A 62 -17.52 -0.80 6.31
C LEU A 62 -18.11 -1.99 5.54
N PHE A 63 -17.85 -3.23 5.97
CA PHE A 63 -18.46 -4.40 5.35
C PHE A 63 -19.98 -4.40 5.48
N ARG A 64 -20.53 -4.13 6.67
CA ARG A 64 -21.98 -4.04 6.88
C ARG A 64 -22.64 -2.97 6.03
N LEU A 65 -21.98 -1.86 5.80
CA LEU A 65 -22.47 -0.80 4.93
C LEU A 65 -22.61 -1.25 3.46
N TYR A 66 -21.72 -2.13 3.01
CA TYR A 66 -21.62 -2.51 1.61
C TYR A 66 -21.99 -3.96 1.31
N GLU A 67 -22.26 -4.82 2.28
CA GLU A 67 -22.53 -6.26 2.08
C GLU A 67 -23.62 -6.57 1.03
N LYS A 68 -24.60 -5.66 0.88
CA LYS A 68 -25.68 -5.76 -0.12
C LYS A 68 -25.43 -4.90 -1.37
N ASN A 69 -24.30 -4.19 -1.45
CA ASN A 69 -23.95 -3.25 -2.50
C ASN A 69 -22.45 -3.32 -2.81
N LEU A 70 -21.86 -4.51 -2.86
CA LEU A 70 -20.42 -4.68 -3.07
C LEU A 70 -19.95 -4.11 -4.42
N ASP A 71 -20.80 -4.08 -5.44
CA ASP A 71 -20.52 -3.52 -6.75
C ASP A 71 -20.09 -2.05 -6.72
N ILE A 72 -20.55 -1.30 -5.72
CA ILE A 72 -20.18 0.12 -5.51
C ILE A 72 -19.25 0.33 -4.31
N ALA A 73 -18.78 -0.74 -3.67
CA ALA A 73 -17.90 -0.63 -2.52
C ALA A 73 -16.52 -0.06 -2.88
N PRO A 74 -15.91 0.74 -2.00
CA PRO A 74 -14.58 1.31 -2.25
C PRO A 74 -13.52 0.20 -2.26
N LYS A 75 -12.77 0.08 -3.35
CA LYS A 75 -11.63 -0.84 -3.46
C LYS A 75 -10.37 -0.27 -2.82
N SER A 76 -10.29 1.05 -2.72
CA SER A 76 -9.20 1.78 -2.07
C SER A 76 -9.60 3.23 -1.86
N PHE A 77 -8.98 3.86 -0.87
CA PHE A 77 -8.98 5.31 -0.67
C PHE A 77 -7.64 5.87 -1.15
N ARG A 78 -7.64 6.99 -1.83
CA ARG A 78 -6.43 7.65 -2.38
C ARG A 78 -6.46 9.16 -2.21
N GLN A 79 -7.45 9.83 -2.77
CA GLN A 79 -7.55 11.29 -2.75
C GLN A 79 -7.96 11.81 -1.37
N GLU A 80 -8.59 10.96 -0.58
CA GLU A 80 -9.07 11.24 0.77
C GLU A 80 -7.97 11.15 1.84
N LEU A 81 -6.73 10.80 1.47
CA LEU A 81 -5.68 10.43 2.42
C LEU A 81 -4.84 11.61 2.95
N HIS A 82 -5.17 12.85 2.56
CA HIS A 82 -4.57 14.04 3.14
C HIS A 82 -5.24 14.36 4.49
N LEU A 83 -5.06 13.45 5.44
CA LEU A 83 -5.59 13.48 6.79
C LEU A 83 -4.44 13.55 7.80
N ALA A 84 -4.62 14.31 8.87
CA ALA A 84 -3.56 14.57 9.84
C ALA A 84 -2.94 13.30 10.44
N GLY A 85 -3.76 12.30 10.78
CA GLY A 85 -3.29 11.03 11.33
C GLY A 85 -2.51 10.17 10.35
N LEU A 86 -2.70 10.34 9.03
CA LEU A 86 -1.96 9.60 8.02
C LEU A 86 -0.58 10.20 7.74
N PHE A 87 -0.31 11.43 8.16
CA PHE A 87 1.05 11.97 8.17
C PHE A 87 2.00 11.07 8.97
N GLY A 88 1.59 10.60 10.14
CA GLY A 88 2.36 9.68 10.99
C GLY A 88 2.66 8.33 10.34
N ILE A 89 1.91 7.93 9.31
CA ILE A 89 2.16 6.72 8.50
C ILE A 89 3.12 7.04 7.34
N PHE A 90 2.77 8.01 6.48
CA PHE A 90 3.51 8.25 5.23
C PHE A 90 4.80 9.05 5.42
N PHE A 91 4.95 9.78 6.51
CA PHE A 91 6.13 10.59 6.81
C PHE A 91 6.80 10.17 8.14
N ASN A 92 6.58 8.93 8.57
CA ASN A 92 7.14 8.39 9.78
C ASN A 92 8.67 8.40 9.75
N ALA A 93 9.30 9.04 10.73
CA ALA A 93 10.75 9.20 10.77
C ALA A 93 11.51 7.86 10.77
N ARG A 94 11.01 6.84 11.51
CA ARG A 94 11.63 5.50 11.56
C ARG A 94 11.55 4.79 10.22
N VAL A 95 10.42 4.90 9.51
CA VAL A 95 10.27 4.34 8.15
C VAL A 95 11.23 5.04 7.20
N LEU A 96 11.30 6.38 7.24
CA LEU A 96 12.20 7.16 6.39
C LEU A 96 13.69 6.86 6.68
N ASP A 97 14.05 6.61 7.94
CA ASP A 97 15.41 6.20 8.32
C ASP A 97 15.77 4.81 7.74
N LEU A 98 14.82 3.87 7.78
CA LEU A 98 14.99 2.54 7.18
C LEU A 98 15.10 2.64 5.64
N VAL A 99 14.19 3.36 5.00
CA VAL A 99 14.16 3.56 3.55
C VAL A 99 15.41 4.30 3.05
N SER A 100 15.97 5.21 3.85
CA SER A 100 17.20 5.92 3.49
C SER A 100 18.42 5.01 3.29
N GLN A 101 18.39 3.79 3.83
CA GLN A 101 19.44 2.80 3.62
C GLN A 101 19.45 2.28 2.17
N PHE A 102 18.31 2.31 1.49
CA PHE A 102 18.13 1.87 0.11
C PHE A 102 18.17 3.02 -0.90
N LEU A 103 17.59 4.17 -0.55
CA LEU A 103 17.38 5.30 -1.46
C LEU A 103 18.33 6.49 -1.22
N GLY A 104 19.05 6.53 -0.08
CA GLY A 104 19.80 7.70 0.36
C GLY A 104 18.91 8.77 0.99
N THR A 105 19.36 10.03 0.95
CA THR A 105 18.74 11.15 1.70
C THR A 105 17.71 11.95 0.93
N GLU A 106 17.57 11.70 -0.37
CA GLU A 106 16.62 12.39 -1.24
C GLU A 106 15.42 11.46 -1.49
N ILE A 107 14.39 11.55 -0.67
CA ILE A 107 13.26 10.60 -0.65
C ILE A 107 11.96 11.33 -0.98
N ARG A 108 11.25 10.80 -1.95
CA ARG A 108 9.91 11.23 -2.33
C ARG A 108 8.89 10.18 -1.95
N LEU A 109 7.78 10.59 -1.32
CA LEU A 109 6.56 9.82 -1.32
C LEU A 109 6.04 9.80 -2.76
N TYR A 110 6.12 8.64 -3.41
CA TYR A 110 5.73 8.47 -4.81
C TYR A 110 4.21 8.64 -4.95
N PRO A 111 3.70 9.24 -6.04
CA PRO A 111 2.27 9.49 -6.20
C PRO A 111 1.47 8.19 -6.49
N ASN A 112 1.61 7.24 -5.61
CA ASN A 112 0.85 6.00 -5.54
C ASN A 112 0.86 5.49 -4.10
N TYR A 113 0.01 6.08 -3.28
CA TYR A 113 -0.25 5.69 -1.90
C TYR A 113 -1.74 5.45 -1.73
N THR A 114 -2.09 4.41 -0.98
CA THR A 114 -3.47 3.98 -0.80
C THR A 114 -3.70 3.41 0.59
N VAL A 115 -4.94 3.51 1.04
CA VAL A 115 -5.49 2.67 2.09
C VAL A 115 -6.48 1.70 1.46
N ARG A 116 -6.31 0.41 1.75
CA ARG A 116 -7.11 -0.65 1.15
C ARG A 116 -7.94 -1.38 2.19
N PRO A 117 -9.27 -1.29 2.10
CA PRO A 117 -10.17 -2.22 2.76
C PRO A 117 -10.25 -3.50 1.92
N LYS A 118 -9.73 -4.62 2.42
CA LYS A 118 -9.92 -5.92 1.79
C LYS A 118 -11.18 -6.57 2.34
N PHE A 119 -12.23 -6.58 1.52
CA PHE A 119 -13.54 -7.10 1.89
C PHE A 119 -13.54 -8.62 1.99
N PRO A 120 -14.36 -9.20 2.91
CA PRO A 120 -14.60 -10.63 2.96
C PRO A 120 -15.14 -11.18 1.63
N GLU A 121 -14.59 -12.31 1.18
CA GLU A 121 -15.07 -13.12 0.05
C GLU A 121 -15.47 -12.36 -1.22
N TRP A 122 -14.88 -11.16 -1.44
CA TRP A 122 -15.22 -10.32 -2.58
C TRP A 122 -14.06 -10.17 -3.58
N GLU A 123 -14.26 -10.67 -4.79
CA GLU A 123 -13.29 -10.60 -5.91
C GLU A 123 -12.87 -9.16 -6.25
N GLY A 124 -13.74 -8.16 -5.99
CA GLY A 124 -13.44 -6.75 -6.25
C GLY A 124 -12.23 -6.20 -5.51
N THR A 125 -11.80 -6.84 -4.42
CA THR A 125 -10.57 -6.51 -3.67
C THR A 125 -9.50 -7.59 -3.78
N GLU A 126 -9.64 -8.52 -4.70
CA GLU A 126 -8.61 -9.49 -5.01
C GLU A 126 -7.38 -8.81 -5.63
N VAL A 127 -6.21 -9.28 -5.27
CA VAL A 127 -4.93 -8.78 -5.81
C VAL A 127 -4.16 -9.97 -6.35
N LEU A 128 -4.15 -10.10 -7.66
CA LEU A 128 -3.50 -11.20 -8.38
C LEU A 128 -1.97 -11.05 -8.37
N TRP A 129 -1.25 -12.08 -8.79
CA TRP A 129 0.20 -12.03 -8.94
C TRP A 129 0.64 -10.92 -9.88
N HIS A 130 1.40 -9.96 -9.37
CA HIS A 130 1.87 -8.81 -10.15
C HIS A 130 3.23 -8.31 -9.66
N GLN A 131 3.79 -7.41 -10.43
CA GLN A 131 4.87 -6.51 -10.05
C GLN A 131 4.29 -5.09 -10.04
N ASP A 132 4.56 -4.30 -9.02
CA ASP A 132 4.16 -2.90 -9.01
C ASP A 132 4.78 -2.10 -10.17
N GLY A 133 6.01 -2.47 -10.53
CA GLY A 133 6.69 -1.94 -11.70
C GLY A 133 5.96 -2.23 -13.01
N GLY A 134 5.17 -3.30 -13.10
CA GLY A 134 4.34 -3.63 -14.26
C GLY A 134 3.32 -2.54 -14.59
N TYR A 135 2.67 -1.98 -13.58
CA TYR A 135 1.73 -0.85 -13.76
C TYR A 135 2.43 0.44 -14.21
N THR A 136 3.64 0.68 -13.72
CA THR A 136 4.43 1.86 -14.12
C THR A 136 5.02 1.69 -15.52
N ALA A 137 5.40 0.47 -15.90
CA ALA A 137 5.95 0.15 -17.23
C ALA A 137 4.94 0.40 -18.36
N GLY A 138 3.64 0.21 -18.13
CA GLY A 138 2.60 0.54 -19.09
C GLY A 138 2.59 2.02 -19.52
N ALA A 139 3.02 2.93 -18.64
CA ALA A 139 3.07 4.37 -18.91
C ALA A 139 4.47 4.84 -19.38
N ALA A 140 5.56 4.23 -18.88
CA ALA A 140 6.93 4.72 -19.02
C ALA A 140 7.84 3.84 -19.91
N GLY A 141 7.34 2.66 -20.31
CA GLY A 141 8.16 1.64 -20.97
C GLY A 141 9.03 0.84 -19.97
N VAL A 142 9.37 -0.38 -20.37
CA VAL A 142 10.06 -1.36 -19.51
C VAL A 142 11.42 -0.86 -19.00
N ARG A 143 12.22 -0.19 -19.85
CA ARG A 143 13.55 0.29 -19.48
C ARG A 143 13.50 1.36 -18.37
N GLY A 144 12.59 2.32 -18.46
CA GLY A 144 12.48 3.39 -17.46
C GLY A 144 12.15 2.90 -16.07
N VAL A 145 11.41 1.78 -15.96
CA VAL A 145 11.00 1.21 -14.67
C VAL A 145 12.06 0.35 -14.01
N GLN A 146 12.89 -0.34 -14.79
CA GLN A 146 13.98 -1.15 -14.26
C GLN A 146 15.05 -0.31 -13.54
N ASP A 147 15.23 0.94 -14.00
CA ASP A 147 16.22 1.87 -13.44
C ASP A 147 15.66 2.71 -12.27
N LEU A 148 14.37 2.58 -11.96
CA LEU A 148 13.76 3.32 -10.86
C LEU A 148 14.22 2.76 -9.51
N LYS A 149 14.88 3.60 -8.74
CA LYS A 149 15.18 3.33 -7.33
C LYS A 149 13.93 3.60 -6.51
N MET A 150 13.23 2.54 -6.15
CA MET A 150 11.95 2.59 -5.46
C MET A 150 11.87 1.48 -4.41
N VAL A 151 11.32 1.82 -3.26
CA VAL A 151 11.00 0.88 -2.18
C VAL A 151 9.49 0.96 -1.94
N ASN A 152 8.82 -0.16 -2.07
CA ASN A 152 7.42 -0.30 -1.70
C ASN A 152 7.31 -0.59 -0.21
N VAL A 153 6.25 -0.07 0.39
CA VAL A 153 5.94 -0.24 1.79
C VAL A 153 4.51 -0.72 1.94
N TRP A 154 4.33 -1.73 2.76
CA TRP A 154 3.01 -2.19 3.15
C TRP A 154 2.95 -2.37 4.66
N ALA A 155 1.86 -1.88 5.26
CA ALA A 155 1.62 -1.96 6.70
C ALA A 155 0.14 -2.24 6.98
N PRO A 156 -0.19 -3.24 7.80
CA PRO A 156 -1.55 -3.50 8.22
C PRO A 156 -1.98 -2.51 9.33
N ILE A 157 -3.25 -2.12 9.29
CA ILE A 157 -3.90 -1.31 10.35
C ILE A 157 -4.64 -2.23 11.35
N VAL A 158 -4.98 -3.42 10.93
CA VAL A 158 -5.52 -4.53 11.74
C VAL A 158 -4.64 -5.75 11.50
N PRO A 159 -4.62 -6.78 12.36
CA PRO A 159 -3.81 -7.97 12.11
C PRO A 159 -4.02 -8.53 10.72
N ALA A 160 -2.96 -8.85 10.01
CA ALA A 160 -2.99 -9.43 8.68
C ALA A 160 -2.44 -10.85 8.72
N THR A 161 -3.30 -11.81 8.42
CA THR A 161 -3.02 -13.24 8.48
C THR A 161 -3.35 -13.91 7.14
N THR A 162 -2.95 -15.15 6.97
CA THR A 162 -3.36 -15.96 5.81
C THR A 162 -4.87 -16.08 5.69
N HIS A 163 -5.59 -16.09 6.82
CA HIS A 163 -7.04 -16.21 6.86
C HIS A 163 -7.76 -14.95 6.35
N ASN A 164 -7.26 -13.74 6.67
CA ASN A 164 -7.92 -12.49 6.26
C ASN A 164 -7.21 -11.78 5.09
N GLY A 165 -6.30 -12.47 4.41
CA GLY A 165 -5.72 -12.02 3.16
C GLY A 165 -4.50 -11.14 3.30
N CYS A 166 -3.48 -11.59 4.03
CA CYS A 166 -2.16 -10.99 4.04
C CYS A 166 -1.50 -11.00 2.65
N MET A 167 -0.34 -10.38 2.53
CA MET A 167 0.47 -10.44 1.30
C MET A 167 1.14 -11.82 1.18
N GLU A 168 1.39 -12.24 -0.06
CA GLU A 168 2.21 -13.40 -0.38
C GLU A 168 3.27 -13.00 -1.40
N PHE A 169 4.52 -13.37 -1.16
CA PHE A 169 5.68 -13.04 -1.97
C PHE A 169 6.32 -14.28 -2.60
N ALA A 170 6.87 -14.12 -3.80
CA ALA A 170 7.79 -15.08 -4.42
C ALA A 170 9.24 -14.53 -4.30
N PRO A 171 10.02 -14.96 -3.29
CA PRO A 171 11.33 -14.40 -3.01
C PRO A 171 12.30 -14.49 -4.18
N GLY A 172 13.15 -13.48 -4.35
CA GLY A 172 14.20 -13.44 -5.39
C GLY A 172 13.73 -13.08 -6.80
N THR A 173 12.41 -13.06 -7.07
CA THR A 173 11.86 -12.78 -8.41
C THR A 173 12.07 -11.36 -8.90
N HIS A 174 12.36 -10.40 -8.02
CA HIS A 174 12.70 -9.02 -8.40
C HIS A 174 13.91 -8.92 -9.32
N ARG A 175 14.82 -9.91 -9.29
CA ARG A 175 16.02 -9.98 -10.14
C ARG A 175 15.73 -10.31 -11.61
N LEU A 176 14.50 -10.75 -11.92
CA LEU A 176 14.08 -11.06 -13.28
C LEU A 176 13.83 -9.78 -14.13
N GLY A 177 13.82 -8.61 -13.50
CA GLY A 177 13.37 -7.39 -14.16
C GLY A 177 11.85 -7.37 -14.32
N VAL A 178 11.35 -6.52 -15.21
CA VAL A 178 9.92 -6.46 -15.55
C VAL A 178 9.59 -7.61 -16.48
N VAL A 179 8.64 -8.45 -16.08
CA VAL A 179 8.14 -9.55 -16.90
C VAL A 179 6.82 -9.19 -17.60
N PRO A 180 6.38 -9.92 -18.63
CA PRO A 180 5.10 -9.73 -19.27
C PRO A 180 3.91 -9.85 -18.31
N HIS A 181 2.94 -8.94 -18.45
CA HIS A 181 1.69 -8.94 -17.71
C HIS A 181 0.51 -9.02 -18.69
N GLU A 182 -0.54 -9.68 -18.27
CA GLU A 182 -1.83 -9.76 -18.95
C GLU A 182 -2.83 -8.82 -18.26
N LYS A 183 -3.63 -8.14 -19.05
CA LYS A 183 -4.71 -7.31 -18.52
C LYS A 183 -5.89 -8.19 -18.12
N ARG A 184 -6.32 -8.10 -16.87
CA ARG A 184 -7.58 -8.63 -16.37
C ARG A 184 -8.59 -7.48 -16.20
N ASP A 185 -9.83 -7.80 -15.87
CA ASP A 185 -10.91 -6.80 -15.81
C ASP A 185 -10.57 -5.58 -14.94
N HIS A 186 -9.88 -5.80 -13.83
CA HIS A 186 -9.57 -4.74 -12.86
C HIS A 186 -8.08 -4.59 -12.55
N TYR A 187 -7.23 -5.56 -12.96
CA TYR A 187 -5.83 -5.65 -12.55
C TYR A 187 -4.93 -6.08 -13.72
N LEU A 188 -3.63 -5.87 -13.53
CA LEU A 188 -2.60 -6.56 -14.30
C LEU A 188 -2.21 -7.84 -13.55
N GLU A 189 -2.06 -8.92 -14.25
CA GLU A 189 -1.55 -10.19 -13.73
C GLU A 189 -0.29 -10.58 -14.50
N ILE A 190 0.71 -11.10 -13.82
CA ILE A 190 1.88 -11.69 -14.48
C ILE A 190 1.43 -12.83 -15.37
N ALA A 191 1.92 -12.89 -16.61
CA ALA A 191 1.55 -13.91 -17.57
C ALA A 191 1.78 -15.32 -17.01
N SER A 192 0.85 -16.24 -17.26
CA SER A 192 0.81 -17.56 -16.62
C SER A 192 2.07 -18.40 -16.88
N ASP A 193 2.70 -18.27 -18.05
CA ASP A 193 3.96 -18.94 -18.38
C ASP A 193 5.12 -18.43 -17.50
N GLN A 194 5.11 -17.15 -17.14
CA GLN A 194 6.09 -16.55 -16.23
C GLN A 194 5.89 -17.02 -14.80
N LEU A 195 4.64 -17.09 -14.33
CA LEU A 195 4.31 -17.61 -13.00
C LEU A 195 4.76 -19.06 -12.88
N ASN A 196 4.39 -19.93 -13.85
CA ASN A 196 4.76 -21.34 -13.84
C ASN A 196 6.27 -21.57 -13.88
N ARG A 197 7.01 -20.66 -14.50
CA ARG A 197 8.45 -20.76 -14.64
C ARG A 197 9.24 -20.28 -13.43
N TYR A 198 8.78 -19.23 -12.76
CA TYR A 198 9.59 -18.48 -11.80
C TYR A 198 9.03 -18.49 -10.37
N VAL A 199 7.76 -18.81 -10.16
CA VAL A 199 7.21 -18.94 -8.81
C VAL A 199 7.54 -20.33 -8.29
N GLY A 200 8.48 -20.36 -7.35
CA GLY A 200 8.83 -21.55 -6.58
C GLY A 200 8.13 -21.55 -5.22
N GLU A 201 8.91 -21.62 -4.15
CA GLU A 201 8.41 -21.47 -2.79
C GLU A 201 7.95 -20.05 -2.55
N THR A 202 6.77 -19.88 -1.94
CA THR A 202 6.18 -18.58 -1.61
C THR A 202 6.18 -18.36 -0.11
N VAL A 203 6.10 -17.09 0.31
CA VAL A 203 6.09 -16.68 1.71
C VAL A 203 4.85 -15.84 1.98
N ALA A 204 3.98 -16.32 2.86
CA ALA A 204 2.89 -15.53 3.41
C ALA A 204 3.45 -14.52 4.44
N VAL A 205 3.13 -13.24 4.24
CA VAL A 205 3.64 -12.13 5.06
C VAL A 205 2.58 -11.76 6.09
N GLU A 206 2.53 -12.54 7.18
CA GLU A 206 1.66 -12.24 8.32
C GLU A 206 2.29 -11.16 9.20
N LEU A 207 1.54 -10.09 9.43
CA LEU A 207 2.00 -8.91 10.18
C LEU A 207 0.96 -8.46 11.20
N GLU A 208 1.48 -8.00 12.35
CA GLU A 208 0.68 -7.30 13.36
C GLU A 208 0.64 -5.79 13.08
N PRO A 209 -0.37 -5.05 13.57
CA PRO A 209 -0.37 -3.59 13.54
C PRO A 209 0.90 -3.03 14.17
N GLY A 210 1.57 -2.15 13.45
CA GLY A 210 2.88 -1.61 13.84
C GLY A 210 4.06 -2.24 13.09
N ASP A 211 3.88 -3.42 12.52
CA ASP A 211 4.87 -4.02 11.64
C ASP A 211 4.81 -3.39 10.24
N VAL A 212 5.92 -3.45 9.53
CA VAL A 212 6.05 -2.95 8.16
C VAL A 212 6.82 -3.97 7.33
N VAL A 213 6.41 -4.17 6.09
CA VAL A 213 7.25 -4.84 5.10
C VAL A 213 7.71 -3.83 4.04
N LEU A 214 9.02 -3.80 3.79
CA LEU A 214 9.63 -3.10 2.67
C LEU A 214 9.92 -4.12 1.57
N PHE A 215 9.57 -3.81 0.32
CA PHE A 215 9.80 -4.74 -0.77
C PHE A 215 10.11 -4.03 -2.10
N HIS A 216 10.80 -4.75 -2.96
CA HIS A 216 11.22 -4.26 -4.26
C HIS A 216 10.04 -4.14 -5.22
N ASN A 217 9.95 -3.05 -6.00
CA ASN A 217 8.86 -2.80 -6.94
C ASN A 217 8.72 -3.85 -8.07
N LEU A 218 9.73 -4.70 -8.26
CA LEU A 218 9.73 -5.81 -9.22
C LEU A 218 9.55 -7.17 -8.56
N LEU A 219 9.36 -7.25 -7.24
CA LEU A 219 9.08 -8.51 -6.56
C LEU A 219 7.69 -9.01 -6.97
N PHE A 220 7.59 -10.30 -7.33
CA PHE A 220 6.28 -10.92 -7.59
C PHE A 220 5.54 -11.05 -6.27
N HIS A 221 4.32 -10.52 -6.25
CA HIS A 221 3.50 -10.59 -5.06
C HIS A 221 2.01 -10.60 -5.40
N ARG A 222 1.23 -11.07 -4.44
CA ARG A 222 -0.24 -11.01 -4.47
C ARG A 222 -0.82 -10.77 -3.08
N GLY A 223 -2.11 -10.50 -3.01
CA GLY A 223 -2.86 -10.52 -1.75
C GLY A 223 -3.69 -11.79 -1.66
N LEU A 224 -3.54 -12.56 -0.60
CA LEU A 224 -4.39 -13.73 -0.37
C LEU A 224 -5.87 -13.33 -0.23
N PRO A 225 -6.84 -14.24 -0.48
CA PRO A 225 -8.25 -13.97 -0.27
C PRO A 225 -8.54 -13.65 1.22
N ASN A 226 -9.55 -12.83 1.47
CA ASN A 226 -10.05 -12.60 2.82
C ASN A 226 -11.21 -13.56 3.08
N LEU A 227 -10.98 -14.56 3.90
CA LEU A 227 -11.96 -15.59 4.29
C LEU A 227 -12.55 -15.32 5.69
N SER A 228 -12.23 -14.17 6.29
CA SER A 228 -12.77 -13.74 7.58
C SER A 228 -14.11 -13.00 7.40
N ASP A 229 -14.72 -12.61 8.50
CA ASP A 229 -15.96 -11.83 8.55
C ASP A 229 -15.76 -10.31 8.65
N GLY A 230 -14.51 -9.86 8.62
CA GLY A 230 -14.13 -8.46 8.78
C GLY A 230 -13.25 -7.92 7.66
N ILE A 231 -13.17 -6.60 7.57
CA ILE A 231 -12.29 -5.90 6.64
C ILE A 231 -10.84 -6.01 7.12
N ARG A 232 -9.93 -6.48 6.28
CA ARG A 232 -8.51 -6.33 6.53
C ARG A 232 -8.03 -4.99 5.96
N TRP A 233 -7.80 -4.05 6.86
CA TRP A 233 -7.30 -2.72 6.52
C TRP A 233 -5.78 -2.69 6.41
N SER A 234 -5.26 -2.05 5.37
CA SER A 234 -3.82 -1.81 5.21
C SER A 234 -3.54 -0.52 4.47
N CYS A 235 -2.35 0.03 4.71
CA CYS A 235 -1.75 1.07 3.90
C CYS A 235 -0.74 0.44 2.94
N ASP A 236 -0.72 0.87 1.69
CA ASP A 236 0.35 0.61 0.74
C ASP A 236 0.81 1.90 0.07
N TRP A 237 2.12 2.12 0.05
CA TRP A 237 2.72 3.30 -0.55
C TRP A 237 4.12 3.00 -1.03
N ARG A 238 4.73 3.96 -1.68
CA ARG A 238 6.07 3.82 -2.24
C ARG A 238 6.90 5.03 -1.95
N TYR A 239 8.20 4.79 -1.71
CA TYR A 239 9.20 5.84 -1.75
C TYR A 239 10.11 5.66 -2.95
N GLN A 240 10.53 6.78 -3.51
CA GLN A 240 11.42 6.85 -4.68
C GLN A 240 12.59 7.76 -4.38
N ASP A 241 13.76 7.49 -5.01
CA ASP A 241 14.84 8.46 -5.08
C ASP A 241 14.33 9.74 -5.75
N ALA A 242 14.28 10.84 -5.00
CA ALA A 242 13.74 12.12 -5.46
C ALA A 242 14.56 12.78 -6.59
N ASN A 243 15.77 12.30 -6.85
CA ASN A 243 16.57 12.73 -7.99
C ASN A 243 16.06 12.15 -9.33
N GLN A 244 15.19 11.15 -9.30
CA GLN A 244 14.62 10.53 -10.49
C GLN A 244 13.22 11.10 -10.80
N PRO A 245 12.80 11.14 -12.10
CA PRO A 245 11.45 11.51 -12.47
C PRO A 245 10.46 10.42 -12.02
N THR A 246 9.21 10.81 -11.72
CA THR A 246 8.17 9.85 -11.29
C THR A 246 7.65 8.97 -12.44
N MET A 247 7.93 9.31 -13.68
CA MET A 247 7.35 8.69 -14.88
C MET A 247 5.81 8.80 -14.92
N ARG A 248 5.25 9.74 -14.14
CA ARG A 248 3.83 10.08 -14.05
C ARG A 248 3.64 11.59 -14.22
N LYS A 249 2.40 12.03 -14.37
CA LYS A 249 2.05 13.46 -14.36
C LYS A 249 2.22 14.04 -12.96
N GLU A 250 1.81 13.27 -11.99
CA GLU A 250 1.90 13.61 -10.57
C GLU A 250 3.36 13.57 -10.11
N LYS A 251 3.75 14.55 -9.32
CA LYS A 251 5.13 14.69 -8.83
C LYS A 251 5.38 13.96 -7.51
N GLY A 252 4.31 13.67 -6.77
CA GLY A 252 4.42 13.19 -5.39
C GLY A 252 4.97 14.26 -4.44
N HIS A 253 5.28 13.86 -3.21
CA HIS A 253 5.66 14.79 -2.15
C HIS A 253 7.06 14.47 -1.62
N LEU A 254 7.90 15.47 -1.40
CA LEU A 254 9.19 15.26 -0.76
C LEU A 254 8.98 14.85 0.70
N ALA A 255 9.44 13.66 1.04
CA ALA A 255 9.38 13.14 2.41
C ALA A 255 10.68 13.40 3.18
N ARG A 256 11.79 13.51 2.46
CA ARG A 256 13.11 13.89 3.00
C ARG A 256 13.95 14.44 1.86
N SER A 257 14.59 15.59 2.05
CA SER A 257 15.53 16.15 1.10
C SER A 257 16.49 17.10 1.81
N ARG A 258 17.77 17.05 1.41
CA ARG A 258 18.77 18.07 1.80
C ARG A 258 18.88 19.16 0.74
N LYS A 259 18.53 18.84 -0.51
CA LYS A 259 18.64 19.76 -1.65
C LYS A 259 17.49 20.76 -1.69
N PHE A 260 16.29 20.31 -1.30
CA PHE A 260 15.03 21.06 -1.36
C PHE A 260 14.33 20.94 -0.02
N ALA A 261 15.00 21.39 1.06
CA ALA A 261 14.51 21.25 2.43
C ALA A 261 13.18 22.00 2.63
N GLU A 262 12.99 23.13 1.96
CA GLU A 262 11.80 23.96 2.01
C GLU A 262 10.56 23.32 1.34
N ASP A 263 10.75 22.31 0.49
CA ASP A 263 9.65 21.63 -0.21
C ASP A 263 9.24 20.32 0.49
N VAL A 264 9.96 19.93 1.56
CA VAL A 264 9.66 18.73 2.33
C VAL A 264 8.36 18.93 3.09
N VAL A 265 7.49 17.91 3.09
CA VAL A 265 6.29 17.91 3.94
C VAL A 265 6.71 17.80 5.41
N GLU A 266 6.55 18.89 6.15
CA GLU A 266 7.14 19.04 7.49
C GLU A 266 6.29 18.45 8.61
N ASN A 267 4.97 18.58 8.50
CA ASN A 267 4.05 18.21 9.56
C ASN A 267 2.65 17.87 9.03
N ALA A 268 1.78 17.45 9.94
CA ALA A 268 0.42 17.02 9.62
C ALA A 268 -0.44 18.13 9.01
N GLU A 269 -0.26 19.41 9.43
CA GLU A 269 -1.01 20.55 8.89
C GLU A 269 -0.61 20.82 7.43
N ASP A 270 0.69 20.79 7.13
CA ASP A 270 1.19 20.88 5.76
C ASP A 270 0.66 19.73 4.90
N TRP A 271 0.68 18.49 5.41
CA TRP A 271 0.13 17.33 4.70
C TRP A 271 -1.36 17.49 4.34
N VAL A 272 -2.17 17.95 5.27
CA VAL A 272 -3.62 18.20 5.05
C VAL A 272 -3.85 19.28 3.99
N GLY A 273 -2.97 20.26 3.88
CA GLY A 273 -3.01 21.31 2.87
C GLY A 273 -2.60 20.87 1.45
N ARG A 274 -1.99 19.69 1.31
CA ARG A 274 -1.55 19.17 0.01
C ARG A 274 -2.70 18.47 -0.72
N THR A 275 -2.50 18.21 -2.01
CA THR A 275 -3.42 17.46 -2.87
C THR A 275 -2.70 16.23 -3.44
N PHE A 276 -3.47 15.29 -3.95
CA PHE A 276 -2.90 14.12 -4.64
C PHE A 276 -2.29 14.56 -5.99
N GLU A 277 -0.99 14.83 -5.99
CA GLU A 277 -0.21 15.32 -7.13
C GLU A 277 0.88 14.33 -7.57
#